data_9d569fb4f68a79e620d8be6fe4a86b99
#
_entry.id   9d569fb4f68a79e620d8be6fe4a86b99
#
_cell.length_a   1.000
_cell.length_b   1.000
_cell.length_c   1.000
_cell.angle_alpha   90.00
_cell.angle_beta   90.00
_cell.angle_gamma   90.00
#
_symmetry.space_group_name_H-M   'P 1'
#
loop_
_entity.id
_entity.type
_entity.pdbx_description
1 polymer ?
#
loop_
_entity_poly.entity_id
_entity_poly.type
_entity_poly.pdbx_seq_one_letter_code
_entity_poly.pdbx_strand_id
1 'polypeptide(L)'
;MLANPKRTKDEIVQWIREYFAANGNDCCAVIGISGGKDSSVVAALCVEALGAERVIGVLMPNGRQKDIADPKLLVDTLGIASITVDIGGAYSKMVDVVGRAMPSGVSNQAAVNLPPRLRMATLYMVAQSLARGGRVANTCNR
;
A
#
# COMPACT_ATOMS: atom_id res chain seq x y z
N MET A 1 5.07 16.17 18.34
CA MET A 1 6.45 15.65 18.38
C MET A 1 6.55 14.55 19.42
N LEU A 2 7.20 13.45 19.07
CA LEU A 2 7.38 12.33 19.99
C LEU A 2 8.44 12.66 21.04
N ALA A 3 8.16 12.34 22.31
CA ALA A 3 9.10 12.59 23.40
C ALA A 3 10.35 11.72 23.28
N ASN A 4 10.22 10.49 22.76
CA ASN A 4 11.33 9.57 22.54
C ASN A 4 11.08 8.78 21.27
N PRO A 5 11.54 9.28 20.12
CA PRO A 5 11.29 8.61 18.83
C PRO A 5 11.82 7.19 18.75
N LYS A 6 13.00 6.94 19.32
CA LYS A 6 13.59 5.60 19.29
C LYS A 6 12.74 4.60 20.08
N ARG A 7 12.29 4.98 21.26
CA ARG A 7 11.43 4.13 22.08
C ARG A 7 10.10 3.85 21.38
N THR A 8 9.48 4.89 20.80
CA THR A 8 8.24 4.74 20.07
C THR A 8 8.42 3.79 18.87
N LYS A 9 9.53 3.95 18.14
CA LYS A 9 9.83 3.05 17.01
C LYS A 9 9.95 1.62 17.49
N ASP A 10 10.69 1.38 18.55
CA ASP A 10 10.90 0.02 19.09
C ASP A 10 9.59 -0.60 19.54
N GLU A 11 8.71 0.18 20.18
CA GLU A 11 7.38 -0.29 20.59
C GLU A 11 6.52 -0.67 19.39
N ILE A 12 6.53 0.13 18.32
CA ILE A 12 5.77 -0.16 17.10
C ILE A 12 6.31 -1.41 16.43
N VAL A 13 7.62 -1.52 16.30
CA VAL A 13 8.26 -2.70 15.70
C VAL A 13 7.89 -3.96 16.47
N GLN A 14 7.94 -3.91 17.80
CA GLN A 14 7.56 -5.05 18.63
C GLN A 14 6.08 -5.39 18.46
N TRP A 15 5.22 -4.38 18.39
CA TRP A 15 3.78 -4.59 18.15
C TRP A 15 3.55 -5.30 16.82
N ILE A 16 4.26 -4.90 15.76
CA ILE A 16 4.14 -5.54 14.45
C ILE A 16 4.55 -7.01 14.54
N ARG A 17 5.67 -7.29 15.20
CA ARG A 17 6.14 -8.67 15.39
C ARG A 17 5.10 -9.53 16.09
N GLU A 18 4.53 -9.01 17.17
CA GLU A 18 3.52 -9.72 17.94
C GLU A 18 2.25 -9.94 17.15
N TYR A 19 1.80 -8.93 16.41
CA TYR A 19 0.62 -9.03 15.57
C TYR A 19 0.76 -10.14 14.53
N PHE A 20 1.87 -10.16 13.81
CA PHE A 20 2.10 -11.19 12.79
C PHE A 20 2.30 -12.57 13.40
N ALA A 21 2.93 -12.66 14.55
CA ALA A 21 3.08 -13.95 15.24
C ALA A 21 1.72 -14.54 15.61
N ALA A 22 0.76 -13.70 16.01
CA ALA A 22 -0.57 -14.15 16.42
C ALA A 22 -1.53 -14.33 15.25
N ASN A 23 -1.40 -13.54 14.17
CA ASN A 23 -2.40 -13.44 13.11
C ASN A 23 -1.91 -13.83 11.72
N GLY A 24 -0.70 -14.34 11.60
CA GLY A 24 -0.14 -14.73 10.31
C GLY A 24 1.36 -14.88 10.39
N ASN A 25 1.83 -15.92 11.07
CA ASN A 25 3.24 -16.12 11.36
C ASN A 25 4.13 -16.14 10.11
N ASP A 26 3.60 -16.66 8.99
CA ASP A 26 4.33 -16.71 7.73
C ASP A 26 3.86 -15.69 6.69
N CYS A 27 2.88 -14.86 7.05
CA CYS A 27 2.31 -13.88 6.13
C CYS A 27 3.28 -12.75 5.83
N CYS A 28 3.16 -12.20 4.63
CA CYS A 28 3.88 -10.99 4.25
C CYS A 28 3.10 -9.74 4.63
N ALA A 29 3.81 -8.66 4.92
CA ALA A 29 3.20 -7.33 5.01
C ALA A 29 3.12 -6.76 3.59
N VAL A 30 1.93 -6.34 3.19
CA VAL A 30 1.67 -5.76 1.86
C VAL A 30 1.40 -4.27 2.05
N ILE A 31 2.20 -3.44 1.39
CA ILE A 31 2.17 -2.01 1.61
C ILE A 31 2.08 -1.28 0.28
N GLY A 32 1.13 -0.36 0.16
CA GLY A 32 1.08 0.53 -0.98
C GLY A 32 2.18 1.59 -0.88
N ILE A 33 3.05 1.64 -1.87
CA ILE A 33 4.18 2.57 -1.91
C ILE A 33 3.82 3.74 -2.81
N SER A 34 3.62 4.91 -2.22
CA SER A 34 3.21 6.11 -2.94
C SER A 34 4.35 7.08 -3.21
N GLY A 35 5.51 6.86 -2.58
CA GLY A 35 6.59 7.84 -2.60
C GLY A 35 6.49 8.88 -1.49
N GLY A 36 5.38 8.89 -0.74
CA GLY A 36 5.20 9.79 0.39
C GLY A 36 5.89 9.29 1.65
N LYS A 37 6.01 10.18 2.62
CA LYS A 37 6.73 9.88 3.88
C LYS A 37 6.03 8.79 4.71
N ASP A 38 4.70 8.76 4.70
CA ASP A 38 3.95 7.82 5.54
C ASP A 38 4.15 6.39 5.09
N SER A 39 4.05 6.13 3.78
CA SER A 39 4.30 4.79 3.26
C SER A 39 5.76 4.36 3.46
N SER A 40 6.69 5.31 3.35
CA SER A 40 8.12 5.04 3.58
C SER A 40 8.39 4.61 5.01
N VAL A 41 7.79 5.30 5.99
CA VAL A 41 7.94 4.98 7.40
C VAL A 41 7.36 3.62 7.72
N VAL A 42 6.14 3.34 7.25
CA VAL A 42 5.48 2.06 7.52
C VAL A 42 6.27 0.91 6.89
N ALA A 43 6.75 1.09 5.66
CA ALA A 43 7.56 0.06 4.99
C ALA A 43 8.85 -0.23 5.77
N ALA A 44 9.55 0.81 6.21
CA ALA A 44 10.78 0.64 6.98
C ALA A 44 10.53 -0.07 8.32
N LEU A 45 9.45 0.28 9.01
CA LEU A 45 9.07 -0.37 10.28
C LEU A 45 8.76 -1.85 10.07
N CYS A 46 8.05 -2.19 9.00
CA CYS A 46 7.73 -3.58 8.69
C CYS A 46 8.99 -4.39 8.34
N VAL A 47 9.94 -3.79 7.61
CA VAL A 47 11.21 -4.45 7.30
C VAL A 47 11.98 -4.72 8.59
N GLU A 48 12.05 -3.76 9.50
CA GLU A 48 12.74 -3.96 10.78
C GLU A 48 12.06 -5.03 11.62
N ALA A 49 10.73 -5.08 11.59
CA ALA A 49 9.97 -6.05 12.38
C ALA A 49 10.02 -7.48 11.82
N LEU A 50 9.92 -7.63 10.49
CA LEU A 50 9.68 -8.92 9.85
C LEU A 50 10.82 -9.40 8.96
N GLY A 51 11.71 -8.50 8.56
CA GLY A 51 12.73 -8.79 7.55
C GLY A 51 12.23 -8.44 6.15
N ALA A 52 13.17 -8.10 5.26
CA ALA A 52 12.84 -7.64 3.91
C ALA A 52 12.10 -8.69 3.08
N GLU A 53 12.38 -9.97 3.30
CA GLU A 53 11.74 -11.06 2.56
C GLU A 53 10.24 -11.22 2.87
N ARG A 54 9.76 -10.62 3.94
CA ARG A 54 8.35 -10.69 4.32
C ARG A 54 7.60 -9.38 4.08
N VAL A 55 8.20 -8.44 3.35
CA VAL A 55 7.57 -7.17 3.04
C VAL A 55 7.49 -7.01 1.52
N ILE A 56 6.30 -6.70 1.03
CA ILE A 56 6.05 -6.51 -0.40
C ILE A 56 5.48 -5.11 -0.61
N GLY A 57 6.14 -4.34 -1.46
CA GLY A 57 5.67 -3.02 -1.86
C GLY A 57 4.82 -3.12 -3.12
N VAL A 58 3.69 -2.46 -3.13
CA VAL A 58 2.83 -2.39 -4.32
C VAL A 58 2.78 -0.95 -4.80
N LEU A 59 3.26 -0.75 -6.02
CA LEU A 59 3.22 0.54 -6.68
C LEU A 59 1.99 0.58 -7.58
N MET A 60 1.14 1.59 -7.39
CA MET A 60 -0.17 1.63 -8.07
C MET A 60 -0.36 2.97 -8.78
N PRO A 61 0.36 3.20 -9.90
CA PRO A 61 0.16 4.42 -10.68
C PRO A 61 -1.23 4.43 -11.30
N ASN A 62 -1.75 5.63 -11.53
CA ASN A 62 -3.00 5.83 -12.26
C ASN A 62 -2.65 6.40 -13.65
N GLY A 63 -2.32 5.50 -14.57
CA GLY A 63 -1.82 5.89 -15.87
C GLY A 63 -0.38 6.39 -15.82
N ARG A 64 -0.05 7.36 -16.66
CA ARG A 64 1.30 7.92 -16.69
C ARG A 64 1.51 8.88 -15.53
N GLN A 65 2.45 8.53 -14.65
CA GLN A 65 2.93 9.43 -13.60
C GLN A 65 4.35 9.88 -13.93
N LYS A 66 4.61 11.17 -13.71
CA LYS A 66 5.92 11.76 -14.04
C LYS A 66 7.03 11.36 -13.08
N ASP A 67 6.68 10.94 -11.84
CA ASP A 67 7.65 10.66 -10.78
C ASP A 67 7.48 9.26 -10.19
N ILE A 68 7.72 8.24 -11.01
CA ILE A 68 7.74 6.85 -10.55
C ILE A 68 9.08 6.50 -9.88
N ALA A 69 10.08 7.37 -10.01
CA ALA A 69 11.44 7.09 -9.54
C ALA A 69 11.52 6.95 -8.01
N ASP A 70 10.81 7.80 -7.25
CA ASP A 70 10.90 7.81 -5.79
C ASP A 70 10.37 6.52 -5.13
N PRO A 71 9.18 6.00 -5.52
CA PRO A 71 8.73 4.72 -4.98
C PRO A 71 9.70 3.56 -5.26
N LYS A 72 10.28 3.51 -6.45
CA LYS A 72 11.26 2.49 -6.79
C LYS A 72 12.52 2.61 -5.96
N LEU A 73 12.97 3.84 -5.72
CA LEU A 73 14.15 4.08 -4.90
C LEU A 73 13.96 3.55 -3.49
N LEU A 74 12.78 3.76 -2.90
CA LEU A 74 12.47 3.23 -1.58
C LEU A 74 12.50 1.71 -1.55
N VAL A 75 11.87 1.07 -2.54
CA VAL A 75 11.84 -0.39 -2.65
C VAL A 75 13.27 -0.95 -2.76
N ASP A 76 14.08 -0.33 -3.61
CA ASP A 76 15.47 -0.76 -3.80
C ASP A 76 16.31 -0.53 -2.54
N THR A 77 16.12 0.60 -1.88
CA THR A 77 16.85 0.93 -0.65
C THR A 77 16.54 -0.04 0.47
N LEU A 78 15.27 -0.44 0.62
CA LEU A 78 14.85 -1.39 1.65
C LEU A 78 15.12 -2.84 1.26
N GLY A 79 15.40 -3.12 -0.01
CA GLY A 79 15.65 -4.47 -0.49
C GLY A 79 14.41 -5.35 -0.48
N ILE A 80 13.22 -4.77 -0.61
CA ILE A 80 11.96 -5.53 -0.61
C ILE A 80 11.52 -5.86 -2.04
N ALA A 81 10.73 -6.93 -2.17
CA ALA A 81 10.06 -7.25 -3.43
C ALA A 81 8.99 -6.20 -3.73
N SER A 82 8.75 -5.96 -5.01
CA SER A 82 7.72 -5.00 -5.40
C SER A 82 6.92 -5.52 -6.59
N ILE A 83 5.67 -5.05 -6.65
CA ILE A 83 4.75 -5.31 -7.73
C ILE A 83 4.22 -3.96 -8.20
N THR A 84 4.16 -3.75 -9.51
CA THR A 84 3.54 -2.54 -10.06
C THR A 84 2.22 -2.91 -10.69
N VAL A 85 1.14 -2.29 -10.20
CA VAL A 85 -0.21 -2.46 -10.72
C VAL A 85 -0.73 -1.10 -11.16
N ASP A 86 -0.80 -0.88 -12.46
CA ASP A 86 -1.36 0.35 -13.00
C ASP A 86 -2.88 0.28 -12.89
N ILE A 87 -3.46 1.12 -12.04
CA ILE A 87 -4.91 1.15 -11.82
C ILE A 87 -5.65 2.01 -12.84
N GLY A 88 -4.94 2.62 -13.80
CA GLY A 88 -5.53 3.52 -14.79
C GLY A 88 -6.60 2.84 -15.63
N GLY A 89 -6.36 1.60 -16.08
CA GLY A 89 -7.33 0.84 -16.84
C GLY A 89 -8.61 0.55 -16.06
N ALA A 90 -8.46 0.10 -14.81
CA ALA A 90 -9.60 -0.15 -13.94
C ALA A 90 -10.36 1.14 -13.63
N TYR A 91 -9.65 2.23 -13.38
CA TYR A 91 -10.24 3.53 -13.15
C TYR A 91 -11.10 3.98 -14.34
N SER A 92 -10.52 3.96 -15.54
CA SER A 92 -11.20 4.39 -16.75
C SER A 92 -12.43 3.55 -17.03
N LYS A 93 -12.32 2.23 -16.86
CA LYS A 93 -13.42 1.31 -17.08
C LYS A 93 -14.56 1.53 -16.09
N MET A 94 -14.24 1.73 -14.82
CA MET A 94 -15.24 1.97 -13.78
C MET A 94 -16.00 3.26 -14.05
N VAL A 95 -15.28 4.34 -14.36
CA VAL A 95 -15.89 5.64 -14.69
C VAL A 95 -16.81 5.49 -15.91
N ASP A 96 -16.38 4.74 -16.92
CA ASP A 96 -17.17 4.52 -18.14
C ASP A 96 -18.46 3.75 -17.84
N VAL A 97 -18.38 2.61 -17.14
CA VAL A 97 -19.56 1.77 -16.91
C VAL A 97 -20.57 2.44 -15.98
N VAL A 98 -20.08 3.14 -14.94
CA VAL A 98 -20.99 3.88 -14.04
C VAL A 98 -21.60 5.08 -14.77
N GLY A 99 -20.77 5.80 -15.53
CA GLY A 99 -21.25 6.95 -16.30
C GLY A 99 -22.35 6.61 -17.29
N ARG A 100 -22.24 5.44 -17.94
CA ARG A 100 -23.29 4.96 -18.85
C ARG A 100 -24.57 4.57 -18.13
N ALA A 101 -24.44 4.04 -16.91
CA ALA A 101 -25.61 3.60 -16.14
C ALA A 101 -26.36 4.74 -15.49
N MET A 102 -25.69 5.88 -15.23
CA MET A 102 -26.26 7.00 -14.51
C MET A 102 -26.63 8.13 -15.46
N PRO A 103 -27.90 8.59 -15.46
CA PRO A 103 -28.30 9.68 -16.35
C PRO A 103 -27.54 10.99 -16.14
N SER A 104 -27.11 11.26 -14.88
CA SER A 104 -26.36 12.47 -14.54
C SER A 104 -24.86 12.34 -14.78
N GLY A 105 -24.38 11.14 -15.13
CA GLY A 105 -22.96 10.86 -15.27
C GLY A 105 -22.26 10.76 -13.91
N VAL A 106 -20.93 10.71 -13.93
CA VAL A 106 -20.12 10.59 -12.72
C VAL A 106 -19.73 11.99 -12.22
N SER A 107 -19.93 12.26 -10.92
CA SER A 107 -19.53 13.54 -10.33
C SER A 107 -18.02 13.65 -10.22
N ASN A 108 -17.50 14.87 -10.16
CA ASN A 108 -16.08 15.12 -9.96
C ASN A 108 -15.58 14.53 -8.65
N GLN A 109 -16.37 14.64 -7.59
CA GLN A 109 -15.99 14.10 -6.28
C GLN A 109 -15.87 12.58 -6.33
N ALA A 110 -16.81 11.91 -6.99
CA ALA A 110 -16.76 10.45 -7.15
C ALA A 110 -15.51 10.04 -7.95
N ALA A 111 -15.20 10.76 -9.01
CA ALA A 111 -14.02 10.48 -9.83
C ALA A 111 -12.71 10.65 -9.06
N VAL A 112 -12.62 11.70 -8.22
CA VAL A 112 -11.44 11.98 -7.39
C VAL A 112 -11.27 10.94 -6.29
N ASN A 113 -12.38 10.42 -5.74
CA ASN A 113 -12.34 9.46 -4.64
C ASN A 113 -12.15 8.02 -5.09
N LEU A 114 -12.28 7.73 -6.38
CA LEU A 114 -12.17 6.36 -6.88
C LEU A 114 -10.74 5.79 -6.80
N PRO A 115 -9.67 6.53 -7.20
CA PRO A 115 -8.33 5.95 -7.15
C PRO A 115 -7.91 5.42 -5.77
N PRO A 116 -8.14 6.12 -4.64
CA PRO A 116 -7.81 5.55 -3.34
C PRO A 116 -8.52 4.24 -3.04
N ARG A 117 -9.78 4.13 -3.46
CA ARG A 117 -10.57 2.91 -3.26
C ARG A 117 -10.08 1.76 -4.12
N LEU A 118 -9.70 2.03 -5.37
CA LEU A 118 -9.10 1.02 -6.24
C LEU A 118 -7.76 0.55 -5.69
N ARG A 119 -6.96 1.46 -5.13
CA ARG A 119 -5.69 1.09 -4.51
C ARG A 119 -5.90 0.16 -3.33
N MET A 120 -6.88 0.46 -2.48
CA MET A 120 -7.19 -0.40 -1.33
C MET A 120 -7.64 -1.79 -1.80
N ALA A 121 -8.55 -1.85 -2.78
CA ALA A 121 -9.00 -3.12 -3.35
C ALA A 121 -7.82 -3.92 -3.93
N THR A 122 -6.91 -3.25 -4.61
CA THR A 122 -5.73 -3.87 -5.20
C THR A 122 -4.82 -4.48 -4.12
N LEU A 123 -4.58 -3.75 -3.03
CA LEU A 123 -3.75 -4.24 -1.94
C LEU A 123 -4.33 -5.53 -1.33
N TYR A 124 -5.63 -5.57 -1.11
CA TYR A 124 -6.26 -6.77 -0.56
C TYR A 124 -6.23 -7.94 -1.54
N MET A 125 -6.43 -7.66 -2.83
CA MET A 125 -6.34 -8.71 -3.85
C MET A 125 -4.94 -9.30 -3.91
N VAL A 126 -3.91 -8.46 -3.88
CA VAL A 126 -2.52 -8.92 -3.85
C VAL A 126 -2.26 -9.75 -2.60
N ALA A 127 -2.66 -9.23 -1.44
CA ALA A 127 -2.43 -9.91 -0.16
C ALA A 127 -3.04 -11.31 -0.14
N GLN A 128 -4.27 -11.45 -0.63
CA GLN A 128 -4.97 -12.72 -0.65
C GLN A 128 -4.44 -13.67 -1.73
N SER A 129 -3.71 -13.16 -2.70
CA SER A 129 -3.16 -13.96 -3.80
C SER A 129 -1.77 -14.51 -3.51
N LEU A 130 -1.12 -14.08 -2.43
CA LEU A 130 0.20 -14.55 -2.07
C LEU A 130 0.14 -15.97 -1.50
N ALA A 131 1.09 -16.82 -1.90
CA ALA A 131 1.15 -18.20 -1.42
C ALA A 131 1.30 -18.29 0.10
N ARG A 132 2.05 -17.37 0.69
CA ARG A 132 2.24 -17.28 2.14
C ARG A 132 1.14 -16.51 2.85
N GLY A 133 0.21 -15.94 2.08
CA GLY A 133 -0.76 -14.99 2.62
C GLY A 133 -0.16 -13.62 2.87
N GLY A 134 -1.01 -12.63 3.03
CA GLY A 134 -0.58 -11.27 3.27
C GLY A 134 -1.51 -10.54 4.22
N ARG A 135 -0.96 -9.55 4.90
CA ARG A 135 -1.71 -8.59 5.70
C ARG A 135 -1.41 -7.20 5.18
N VAL A 136 -2.45 -6.44 4.91
CA VAL A 136 -2.28 -5.07 4.40
C VAL A 136 -1.89 -4.16 5.56
N ALA A 137 -0.77 -3.47 5.42
CA ALA A 137 -0.35 -2.46 6.38
C ALA A 137 -0.89 -1.10 5.90
N ASN A 138 -1.80 -0.55 6.66
CA ASN A 138 -2.49 0.68 6.31
C ASN A 138 -1.64 1.89 6.68
N THR A 139 -1.57 2.84 5.76
CA THR A 139 -0.80 4.08 5.94
C THR A 139 -1.70 5.32 6.04
N CYS A 140 -3.00 5.13 6.22
CA CYS A 140 -3.94 6.24 6.29
C CYS A 140 -3.77 7.06 7.57
N ASN A 141 -3.87 8.35 7.43
CA ASN A 141 -4.01 9.26 8.57
C ASN A 141 -5.49 9.41 8.93
N ARG A 142 -5.74 9.61 10.19
CA ARG A 142 -7.08 9.96 10.66
C ARG A 142 -7.31 11.46 10.49
#